data_a586f4fc145dd3a438b28cd76ae5395b
#
_entry.id   a586f4fc145dd3a438b28cd76ae5395b
#
_cell.length_a   1.000
_cell.length_b   1.000
_cell.length_c   1.000
_cell.angle_alpha   90.00
_cell.angle_beta   90.00
_cell.angle_gamma   90.00
#
_symmetry.space_group_name_H-M   'P 1'
#
loop_
_entity.id
_entity.type
_entity.pdbx_description
1 polymer ?
#
loop_
_entity_poly.entity_id
_entity_poly.type
_entity_poly.pdbx_seq_one_letter_code
_entity_poly.pdbx_strand_id
1 'polypeptide(L)'
;MLEFQNVSYVTADGKEILRDVSVRIADRFVAVTGPNGSGKSTMAKLIAGIYCPTSGRILLDGEDITQLSITERANRGVSFAFQQPVRFKGITVKDLISLASGKKISVTDACVYLSEVGLCAKNYINREVDDSLSGGELKRIEIAMINARGTKLSVFDEPEAGIDLWSFGNLIDVFRGMYERTRGTILIISHQERILDIADKILVISGGTVSAYGSKEEILPGLLSVQSGCRAIKGASV
;
A
#
# COMPACT_ATOMS: atom_id res chain seq x y z
N MET A 1 -5.19 -1.45 14.47
CA MET A 1 -3.83 -1.84 14.92
C MET A 1 -3.48 -3.17 14.28
N LEU A 2 -2.33 -3.25 13.59
CA LEU A 2 -1.80 -4.47 12.98
C LEU A 2 -0.60 -4.97 13.78
N GLU A 3 -0.52 -6.28 14.04
CA GLU A 3 0.57 -6.88 14.80
C GLU A 3 1.07 -8.14 14.12
N PHE A 4 2.39 -8.25 13.99
CA PHE A 4 3.12 -9.45 13.58
C PHE A 4 3.80 -10.04 14.81
N GLN A 5 3.60 -11.33 15.05
CA GLN A 5 4.20 -12.08 16.16
C GLN A 5 5.00 -13.25 15.62
N ASN A 6 6.34 -13.11 15.62
CA ASN A 6 7.30 -14.11 15.17
C ASN A 6 6.98 -14.70 13.78
N VAL A 7 6.57 -13.83 12.84
CA VAL A 7 6.13 -14.24 11.51
C VAL A 7 7.32 -14.57 10.62
N SER A 8 7.35 -15.79 10.09
CA SER A 8 8.28 -16.22 9.06
C SER A 8 7.54 -16.66 7.80
N TYR A 9 8.19 -16.49 6.66
CA TYR A 9 7.67 -16.96 5.38
C TYR A 9 8.77 -17.56 4.53
N VAL A 10 8.57 -18.83 4.15
CA VAL A 10 9.44 -19.59 3.25
C VAL A 10 8.64 -19.91 1.99
N THR A 11 9.22 -19.66 0.82
CA THR A 11 8.61 -19.99 -0.47
C THR A 11 8.64 -21.50 -0.74
N ALA A 12 7.87 -21.97 -1.73
CA ALA A 12 7.78 -23.39 -2.06
C ALA A 12 9.13 -24.00 -2.51
N ASP A 13 10.04 -23.18 -3.05
CA ASP A 13 11.41 -23.56 -3.41
C ASP A 13 12.40 -23.50 -2.23
N GLY A 14 11.91 -23.29 -1.00
CA GLY A 14 12.71 -23.32 0.22
C GLY A 14 13.45 -22.02 0.53
N LYS A 15 13.21 -20.94 -0.21
CA LYS A 15 13.84 -19.64 0.06
C LYS A 15 13.11 -18.92 1.19
N GLU A 16 13.84 -18.60 2.25
CA GLU A 16 13.33 -17.81 3.37
C GLU A 16 13.32 -16.33 3.00
N ILE A 17 12.13 -15.73 3.00
CA ILE A 17 11.91 -14.33 2.62
C ILE A 17 11.72 -13.44 3.85
N LEU A 18 10.98 -13.91 4.85
CA LEU A 18 10.81 -13.21 6.12
C LEU A 18 11.20 -14.16 7.26
N ARG A 19 11.89 -13.63 8.26
CA ARG A 19 12.43 -14.36 9.41
C ARG A 19 12.02 -13.67 10.70
N ASP A 20 11.23 -14.35 11.51
CA ASP A 20 10.89 -13.94 12.88
C ASP A 20 10.48 -12.46 13.00
N VAL A 21 9.66 -12.00 12.06
CA VAL A 21 9.21 -10.63 12.02
C VAL A 21 8.21 -10.40 13.14
N SER A 22 8.57 -9.50 14.07
CA SER A 22 7.73 -9.07 15.18
C SER A 22 7.65 -7.54 15.17
N VAL A 23 6.46 -6.99 14.94
CA VAL A 23 6.22 -5.55 14.91
C VAL A 23 4.76 -5.23 15.22
N ARG A 24 4.53 -4.15 15.95
CA ARG A 24 3.20 -3.63 16.27
C ARG A 24 3.01 -2.27 15.61
N ILE A 25 2.08 -2.18 14.68
CA ILE A 25 1.74 -0.98 13.91
C ILE A 25 0.42 -0.42 14.45
N ALA A 26 0.52 0.66 15.20
CA ALA A 26 -0.62 1.36 15.79
C ALA A 26 -0.86 2.75 15.16
N ASP A 27 0.13 3.25 14.42
CA ASP A 27 0.10 4.56 13.80
C ASP A 27 -0.82 4.58 12.57
N ARG A 28 -1.30 5.76 12.21
CA ARG A 28 -2.30 5.90 11.14
C ARG A 28 -1.68 5.85 9.75
N PHE A 29 -0.45 6.35 9.58
CA PHE A 29 0.24 6.32 8.30
C PHE A 29 1.65 5.76 8.49
N VAL A 30 1.88 4.56 7.96
CA VAL A 30 3.18 3.88 8.06
C VAL A 30 3.73 3.61 6.68
N ALA A 31 4.94 4.10 6.43
CA ALA A 31 5.70 3.75 5.23
C ALA A 31 6.61 2.55 5.52
N VAL A 32 6.58 1.55 4.64
CA VAL A 32 7.46 0.39 4.69
C VAL A 32 8.53 0.54 3.61
N THR A 33 9.78 0.54 4.00
CA THR A 33 10.91 0.68 3.07
C THR A 33 12.02 -0.33 3.36
N GLY A 34 13.08 -0.32 2.55
CA GLY A 34 14.23 -1.22 2.67
C GLY A 34 14.70 -1.72 1.31
N PRO A 35 15.84 -2.41 1.20
CA PRO A 35 16.42 -2.89 -0.05
C PRO A 35 15.45 -3.73 -0.89
N ASN A 36 15.67 -3.77 -2.22
CA ASN A 36 14.92 -4.67 -3.09
C ASN A 36 15.15 -6.13 -2.67
N GLY A 37 14.08 -6.92 -2.70
CA GLY A 37 14.14 -8.32 -2.27
C GLY A 37 14.16 -8.55 -0.75
N SER A 38 14.01 -7.50 0.07
CA SER A 38 14.02 -7.62 1.54
C SER A 38 12.76 -8.21 2.15
N GLY A 39 11.69 -8.45 1.37
CA GLY A 39 10.46 -9.06 1.85
C GLY A 39 9.27 -8.10 2.03
N LYS A 40 9.37 -6.82 1.65
CA LYS A 40 8.30 -5.82 1.81
C LYS A 40 6.98 -6.21 1.15
N SER A 41 7.00 -6.53 -0.15
CA SER A 41 5.80 -6.97 -0.88
C SER A 41 5.29 -8.33 -0.38
N THR A 42 6.18 -9.18 0.15
CA THR A 42 5.79 -10.43 0.82
C THR A 42 5.01 -10.13 2.10
N MET A 43 5.50 -9.20 2.92
CA MET A 43 4.77 -8.74 4.12
C MET A 43 3.38 -8.21 3.77
N ALA A 44 3.27 -7.38 2.72
CA ALA A 44 1.97 -6.86 2.26
C ALA A 44 1.03 -7.98 1.79
N LYS A 45 1.54 -8.97 1.05
CA LYS A 45 0.76 -10.14 0.60
C LYS A 45 0.33 -11.04 1.76
N LEU A 46 1.14 -11.17 2.80
CA LEU A 46 0.78 -11.85 4.05
C LEU A 46 -0.34 -11.10 4.77
N ILE A 47 -0.32 -9.78 4.84
CA ILE A 47 -1.41 -8.96 5.41
C ILE A 47 -2.70 -9.15 4.62
N ALA A 48 -2.62 -9.16 3.30
CA ALA A 48 -3.79 -9.34 2.43
C ALA A 48 -4.37 -10.76 2.45
N GLY A 49 -3.62 -11.76 2.94
CA GLY A 49 -4.02 -13.18 2.92
C GLY A 49 -3.79 -13.85 1.56
N ILE A 50 -2.99 -13.24 0.69
CA ILE A 50 -2.53 -13.84 -0.58
C ILE A 50 -1.52 -14.93 -0.29
N TYR A 51 -0.67 -14.72 0.71
CA TYR A 51 0.22 -15.72 1.27
C TYR A 51 -0.18 -16.05 2.69
N CYS A 52 0.10 -17.30 3.11
CA CYS A 52 -0.03 -17.75 4.49
C CYS A 52 1.38 -17.83 5.09
N PRO A 53 1.64 -17.31 6.30
CA PRO A 53 2.95 -17.42 6.92
C PRO A 53 3.29 -18.88 7.22
N THR A 54 4.59 -19.22 7.15
CA THR A 54 5.08 -20.55 7.50
C THR A 54 5.06 -20.77 9.01
N SER A 55 5.25 -19.69 9.78
CA SER A 55 5.13 -19.67 11.25
C SER A 55 4.77 -18.28 11.76
N GLY A 56 4.39 -18.22 13.04
CA GLY A 56 3.98 -16.97 13.69
C GLY A 56 2.49 -16.63 13.46
N ARG A 57 2.11 -15.42 13.88
CA ARG A 57 0.72 -14.94 13.83
C ARG A 57 0.64 -13.52 13.34
N ILE A 58 -0.48 -13.19 12.68
CA ILE A 58 -0.83 -11.84 12.24
C ILE A 58 -2.16 -11.48 12.88
N LEU A 59 -2.20 -10.40 13.63
CA LEU A 59 -3.40 -9.92 14.31
C LEU A 59 -3.83 -8.55 13.77
N LEU A 60 -5.12 -8.37 13.60
CA LEU A 60 -5.74 -7.08 13.28
C LEU A 60 -6.73 -6.72 14.40
N ASP A 61 -6.48 -5.60 15.08
CA ASP A 61 -7.26 -5.14 16.24
C ASP A 61 -7.39 -6.21 17.35
N GLY A 62 -6.34 -7.06 17.52
CA GLY A 62 -6.30 -8.17 18.47
C GLY A 62 -6.94 -9.46 17.99
N GLU A 63 -7.61 -9.47 16.84
CA GLU A 63 -8.16 -10.68 16.22
C GLU A 63 -7.08 -11.37 15.37
N ASP A 64 -6.89 -12.68 15.55
CA ASP A 64 -5.98 -13.48 14.74
C ASP A 64 -6.55 -13.67 13.34
N ILE A 65 -5.87 -13.10 12.34
CA ILE A 65 -6.25 -13.19 10.91
C ILE A 65 -5.34 -14.13 10.13
N THR A 66 -4.43 -14.85 10.78
CA THR A 66 -3.35 -15.62 10.15
C THR A 66 -3.85 -16.59 9.10
N GLN A 67 -4.89 -17.37 9.42
CA GLN A 67 -5.44 -18.42 8.55
C GLN A 67 -6.66 -17.95 7.74
N LEU A 68 -7.07 -16.69 7.87
CA LEU A 68 -8.23 -16.18 7.16
C LEU A 68 -7.91 -15.96 5.68
N SER A 69 -8.87 -16.30 4.83
CA SER A 69 -8.82 -16.06 3.39
C SER A 69 -8.83 -14.57 3.05
N ILE A 70 -8.46 -14.21 1.81
CA ILE A 70 -8.50 -12.84 1.28
C ILE A 70 -9.88 -12.21 1.52
N THR A 71 -10.97 -12.95 1.23
CA THR A 71 -12.34 -12.48 1.39
C THR A 71 -12.70 -12.20 2.86
N GLU A 72 -12.31 -13.09 3.77
CA GLU A 72 -12.56 -12.90 5.20
C GLU A 72 -11.80 -11.70 5.76
N ARG A 73 -10.53 -11.51 5.36
CA ARG A 73 -9.75 -10.32 5.75
C ARG A 73 -10.33 -9.04 5.14
N ALA A 74 -10.77 -9.10 3.90
CA ALA A 74 -11.45 -7.99 3.25
C ALA A 74 -12.74 -7.60 4.02
N ASN A 75 -13.54 -8.57 4.48
CA ASN A 75 -14.74 -8.32 5.29
C ASN A 75 -14.42 -7.77 6.69
N ARG A 76 -13.20 -7.97 7.21
CA ARG A 76 -12.71 -7.38 8.45
C ARG A 76 -12.11 -5.97 8.27
N GLY A 77 -12.10 -5.49 7.02
CA GLY A 77 -11.68 -4.14 6.69
C GLY A 77 -10.23 -4.03 6.25
N VAL A 78 -9.63 -5.11 5.70
CA VAL A 78 -8.34 -5.03 4.99
C VAL A 78 -8.59 -4.73 3.52
N SER A 79 -7.90 -3.73 2.97
CA SER A 79 -7.84 -3.48 1.52
C SER A 79 -6.40 -3.55 1.05
N PHE A 80 -6.21 -4.01 -0.18
CA PHE A 80 -4.90 -4.15 -0.78
C PHE A 80 -4.90 -3.60 -2.21
N ALA A 81 -4.00 -2.65 -2.48
CA ALA A 81 -3.71 -2.16 -3.82
C ALA A 81 -2.46 -2.84 -4.37
N PHE A 82 -2.59 -3.46 -5.52
CA PHE A 82 -1.49 -4.17 -6.18
C PHE A 82 -0.49 -3.20 -6.81
N GLN A 83 0.76 -3.64 -6.94
CA GLN A 83 1.78 -2.89 -7.68
C GLN A 83 1.34 -2.61 -9.12
N GLN A 84 0.72 -3.59 -9.79
CA GLN A 84 0.06 -3.41 -11.08
C GLN A 84 -1.45 -3.45 -10.89
N PRO A 85 -2.19 -2.38 -11.26
CA PRO A 85 -3.63 -2.34 -11.10
C PRO A 85 -4.30 -3.37 -12.03
N VAL A 86 -5.39 -3.95 -11.53
CA VAL A 86 -6.16 -4.95 -12.27
C VAL A 86 -7.13 -4.26 -13.24
N ARG A 87 -7.26 -4.84 -14.43
CA ARG A 87 -8.22 -4.41 -15.46
C ARG A 87 -9.44 -5.32 -15.47
N PHE A 88 -10.61 -4.74 -15.72
CA PHE A 88 -11.88 -5.45 -15.72
C PHE A 88 -12.69 -5.08 -16.98
N LYS A 89 -12.71 -5.98 -17.97
CA LYS A 89 -13.52 -5.77 -19.18
C LYS A 89 -15.01 -5.78 -18.85
N GLY A 90 -15.76 -4.85 -19.43
CA GLY A 90 -17.21 -4.78 -19.26
C GLY A 90 -17.67 -4.22 -17.91
N ILE A 91 -16.76 -3.69 -17.08
CA ILE A 91 -17.09 -3.07 -15.79
C ILE A 91 -16.68 -1.59 -15.85
N THR A 92 -17.62 -0.71 -15.55
CA THR A 92 -17.36 0.73 -15.53
C THR A 92 -16.72 1.15 -14.20
N VAL A 93 -16.07 2.31 -14.19
CA VAL A 93 -15.55 2.94 -12.97
C VAL A 93 -16.62 3.07 -11.90
N LYS A 94 -17.85 3.46 -12.29
CA LYS A 94 -18.99 3.53 -11.37
C LYS A 94 -19.35 2.19 -10.76
N ASP A 95 -19.35 1.12 -11.56
CA ASP A 95 -19.64 -0.23 -11.08
C ASP A 95 -18.60 -0.70 -10.08
N LEU A 96 -17.30 -0.45 -10.34
CA LEU A 96 -16.23 -0.79 -9.42
C LEU A 96 -16.34 -0.03 -8.09
N ILE A 97 -16.57 1.28 -8.12
CA ILE A 97 -16.75 2.07 -6.88
C ILE A 97 -17.99 1.59 -6.12
N SER A 98 -19.10 1.26 -6.83
CA SER A 98 -20.31 0.70 -6.22
C SER A 98 -20.02 -0.65 -5.53
N LEU A 99 -19.29 -1.55 -6.20
CA LEU A 99 -18.87 -2.83 -5.64
C LEU A 99 -18.00 -2.64 -4.40
N ALA A 100 -17.02 -1.74 -4.47
CA ALA A 100 -16.12 -1.44 -3.37
C ALA A 100 -16.86 -0.88 -2.15
N SER A 101 -17.81 0.04 -2.36
CA SER A 101 -18.60 0.65 -1.28
C SER A 101 -19.68 -0.27 -0.70
N GLY A 102 -19.95 -1.42 -1.34
CA GLY A 102 -21.01 -2.36 -0.93
C GLY A 102 -22.43 -1.82 -1.12
N LYS A 103 -22.60 -0.73 -1.85
CA LYS A 103 -23.89 -0.08 -2.13
C LYS A 103 -23.94 0.51 -3.53
N LYS A 104 -25.15 0.67 -4.08
CA LYS A 104 -25.32 1.39 -5.34
C LYS A 104 -25.07 2.88 -5.10
N ILE A 105 -24.01 3.42 -5.72
CA ILE A 105 -23.65 4.83 -5.57
C ILE A 105 -24.38 5.71 -6.59
N SER A 106 -24.69 6.94 -6.17
CA SER A 106 -25.16 7.99 -7.08
C SER A 106 -24.02 8.55 -7.93
N VAL A 107 -24.35 9.31 -8.98
CA VAL A 107 -23.35 10.06 -9.75
C VAL A 107 -22.62 11.07 -8.85
N THR A 108 -23.35 11.68 -7.91
CA THR A 108 -22.78 12.65 -6.95
C THR A 108 -21.76 11.98 -6.02
N ASP A 109 -22.06 10.79 -5.49
CA ASP A 109 -21.10 10.04 -4.64
C ASP A 109 -19.85 9.66 -5.43
N ALA A 110 -20.02 9.19 -6.68
CA ALA A 110 -18.89 8.88 -7.55
C ALA A 110 -18.04 10.13 -7.86
N CYS A 111 -18.68 11.30 -8.02
CA CYS A 111 -17.96 12.57 -8.17
C CYS A 111 -17.06 12.86 -6.96
N VAL A 112 -17.55 12.63 -5.75
CA VAL A 112 -16.76 12.83 -4.53
C VAL A 112 -15.52 11.94 -4.57
N TYR A 113 -15.67 10.61 -4.70
CA TYR A 113 -14.54 9.67 -4.70
C TYR A 113 -13.54 9.92 -5.83
N LEU A 114 -14.01 10.25 -7.04
CA LEU A 114 -13.13 10.52 -8.18
C LEU A 114 -12.40 11.87 -8.06
N SER A 115 -13.07 12.91 -7.54
CA SER A 115 -12.42 14.21 -7.31
C SER A 115 -11.32 14.12 -6.27
N GLU A 116 -11.49 13.28 -5.24
CA GLU A 116 -10.46 13.04 -4.20
C GLU A 116 -9.16 12.50 -4.77
N VAL A 117 -9.22 11.79 -5.89
CA VAL A 117 -8.04 11.25 -6.59
C VAL A 117 -7.67 12.07 -7.84
N GLY A 118 -8.22 13.28 -7.97
CA GLY A 118 -7.93 14.20 -9.07
C GLY A 118 -8.49 13.74 -10.43
N LEU A 119 -9.57 12.94 -10.43
CA LEU A 119 -10.27 12.52 -11.64
C LEU A 119 -11.64 13.20 -11.76
N CYS A 120 -11.93 13.77 -12.94
CA CYS A 120 -13.23 14.35 -13.20
C CYS A 120 -14.26 13.26 -13.48
N ALA A 121 -15.25 13.09 -12.61
CA ALA A 121 -16.27 12.04 -12.77
C ALA A 121 -16.99 12.09 -14.13
N LYS A 122 -17.25 13.28 -14.67
CA LYS A 122 -17.88 13.44 -15.99
C LYS A 122 -17.13 12.68 -17.10
N ASN A 123 -15.80 12.60 -16.97
CA ASN A 123 -14.94 11.98 -17.99
C ASN A 123 -14.69 10.49 -17.74
N TYR A 124 -14.85 10.02 -16.49
CA TYR A 124 -14.40 8.68 -16.09
C TYR A 124 -15.54 7.75 -15.65
N ILE A 125 -16.62 8.26 -15.08
CA ILE A 125 -17.64 7.47 -14.38
C ILE A 125 -18.24 6.33 -15.23
N ASN A 126 -18.42 6.55 -16.54
CA ASN A 126 -18.99 5.58 -17.48
C ASN A 126 -17.92 4.87 -18.33
N ARG A 127 -16.62 5.14 -18.11
CA ARG A 127 -15.55 4.45 -18.83
C ARG A 127 -15.40 3.04 -18.28
N GLU A 128 -15.13 2.09 -19.16
CA GLU A 128 -14.69 0.76 -18.74
C GLU A 128 -13.27 0.81 -18.16
N VAL A 129 -13.00 -0.10 -17.25
CA VAL A 129 -11.67 -0.23 -16.60
C VAL A 129 -10.82 -1.18 -17.41
N ASP A 130 -10.52 -0.78 -18.63
CA ASP A 130 -9.80 -1.55 -19.64
C ASP A 130 -8.46 -0.91 -20.05
N ASP A 131 -7.94 -1.31 -21.20
CA ASP A 131 -6.67 -0.84 -21.75
C ASP A 131 -6.70 0.61 -22.24
N SER A 132 -7.87 1.24 -22.33
CA SER A 132 -8.02 2.66 -22.70
C SER A 132 -7.60 3.62 -21.57
N LEU A 133 -7.48 3.11 -20.33
CA LEU A 133 -7.01 3.88 -19.18
C LEU A 133 -5.49 3.76 -19.03
N SER A 134 -4.83 4.88 -18.79
CA SER A 134 -3.40 4.90 -18.45
C SER A 134 -3.14 4.24 -17.09
N GLY A 135 -1.91 3.80 -16.85
CA GLY A 135 -1.52 3.21 -15.56
C GLY A 135 -1.78 4.15 -14.37
N GLY A 136 -1.51 5.45 -14.54
CA GLY A 136 -1.77 6.45 -13.50
C GLY A 136 -3.27 6.69 -13.24
N GLU A 137 -4.13 6.61 -14.26
CA GLU A 137 -5.59 6.69 -14.10
C GLU A 137 -6.12 5.47 -13.35
N LEU A 138 -5.66 4.27 -13.73
CA LEU A 138 -6.03 3.01 -13.06
C LEU A 138 -5.64 3.03 -11.58
N LYS A 139 -4.43 3.49 -11.24
CA LYS A 139 -3.97 3.63 -9.85
C LYS A 139 -4.86 4.58 -9.05
N ARG A 140 -5.22 5.72 -9.61
CA ARG A 140 -6.12 6.67 -8.95
C ARG A 140 -7.52 6.10 -8.76
N ILE A 141 -8.05 5.35 -9.73
CA ILE A 141 -9.32 4.64 -9.60
C ILE A 141 -9.24 3.58 -8.48
N GLU A 142 -8.15 2.81 -8.40
CA GLU A 142 -7.92 1.82 -7.33
C GLU A 142 -7.93 2.49 -5.95
N ILE A 143 -7.28 3.64 -5.79
CA ILE A 143 -7.32 4.41 -4.54
C ILE A 143 -8.73 4.92 -4.23
N ALA A 144 -9.47 5.41 -5.23
CA ALA A 144 -10.86 5.85 -5.06
C ALA A 144 -11.76 4.69 -4.57
N MET A 145 -11.54 3.47 -5.07
CA MET A 145 -12.25 2.28 -4.60
C MET A 145 -11.94 1.96 -3.14
N ILE A 146 -10.67 2.05 -2.72
CA ILE A 146 -10.26 1.82 -1.34
C ILE A 146 -10.88 2.88 -0.41
N ASN A 147 -10.91 4.16 -0.83
CA ASN A 147 -11.59 5.23 -0.10
C ASN A 147 -13.09 4.98 0.03
N ALA A 148 -13.75 4.56 -1.05
CA ALA A 148 -15.18 4.25 -1.05
C ALA A 148 -15.54 3.08 -0.12
N ARG A 149 -14.63 2.12 0.05
CA ARG A 149 -14.81 0.98 0.94
C ARG A 149 -14.71 1.35 2.43
N GLY A 150 -13.92 2.36 2.81
CA GLY A 150 -13.77 2.81 4.20
C GLY A 150 -13.14 1.75 5.09
N THR A 151 -11.93 1.31 4.75
CA THR A 151 -11.25 0.18 5.41
C THR A 151 -10.54 0.55 6.71
N LYS A 152 -10.36 -0.44 7.59
CA LYS A 152 -9.55 -0.31 8.83
C LYS A 152 -8.05 -0.30 8.54
N LEU A 153 -7.65 -1.05 7.51
CA LEU A 153 -6.26 -1.16 7.06
C LEU A 153 -6.21 -1.15 5.53
N SER A 154 -5.58 -0.13 4.98
CA SER A 154 -5.33 0.01 3.55
C SER A 154 -3.86 -0.22 3.27
N VAL A 155 -3.52 -1.22 2.46
CA VAL A 155 -2.15 -1.57 2.10
C VAL A 155 -1.92 -1.23 0.62
N PHE A 156 -0.86 -0.49 0.35
CA PHE A 156 -0.45 -0.09 -1.00
C PHE A 156 0.96 -0.60 -1.27
N ASP A 157 1.12 -1.40 -2.32
CA ASP A 157 2.42 -1.96 -2.72
C ASP A 157 2.97 -1.16 -3.91
N GLU A 158 3.93 -0.28 -3.66
CA GLU A 158 4.56 0.63 -4.63
C GLU A 158 3.52 1.37 -5.51
N PRO A 159 2.62 2.17 -4.91
CA PRO A 159 1.55 2.82 -5.66
C PRO A 159 2.06 3.82 -6.70
N GLU A 160 3.30 4.27 -6.56
CA GLU A 160 3.98 5.15 -7.50
C GLU A 160 4.55 4.44 -8.74
N ALA A 161 4.60 3.12 -8.76
CA ALA A 161 5.19 2.38 -9.87
C ALA A 161 4.45 2.63 -11.19
N GLY A 162 5.20 3.10 -12.21
CA GLY A 162 4.64 3.42 -13.52
C GLY A 162 3.88 4.75 -13.59
N ILE A 163 3.97 5.59 -12.57
CA ILE A 163 3.42 6.95 -12.57
C ILE A 163 4.52 7.95 -13.00
N ASP A 164 4.18 8.86 -13.90
CA ASP A 164 5.08 9.93 -14.30
C ASP A 164 5.31 10.97 -13.19
N LEU A 165 6.39 11.73 -13.28
CA LEU A 165 6.83 12.69 -12.26
C LEU A 165 5.77 13.76 -11.95
N TRP A 166 4.99 14.20 -12.95
CA TRP A 166 3.96 15.23 -12.77
C TRP A 166 2.75 14.69 -12.02
N SER A 167 2.35 13.47 -12.35
CA SER A 167 1.24 12.76 -11.68
C SER A 167 1.60 12.32 -10.25
N PHE A 168 2.88 12.19 -9.94
CA PHE A 168 3.36 11.80 -8.61
C PHE A 168 3.03 12.83 -7.52
N GLY A 169 3.12 14.13 -7.85
CA GLY A 169 2.69 15.21 -6.93
C GLY A 169 1.23 15.02 -6.49
N ASN A 170 0.35 14.77 -7.46
CA ASN A 170 -1.07 14.53 -7.20
C ASN A 170 -1.30 13.28 -6.33
N LEU A 171 -0.48 12.25 -6.49
CA LEU A 171 -0.57 11.03 -5.67
C LEU A 171 -0.27 11.31 -4.18
N ILE A 172 0.72 12.16 -3.90
CA ILE A 172 1.02 12.60 -2.53
C ILE A 172 -0.17 13.32 -1.91
N ASP A 173 -0.80 14.23 -2.65
CA ASP A 173 -1.96 14.98 -2.15
C ASP A 173 -3.17 14.06 -1.93
N VAL A 174 -3.33 13.02 -2.77
CA VAL A 174 -4.35 11.98 -2.58
C VAL A 174 -4.12 11.24 -1.26
N PHE A 175 -2.89 10.84 -0.95
CA PHE A 175 -2.59 10.15 0.32
C PHE A 175 -2.74 11.06 1.54
N ARG A 176 -2.36 12.34 1.44
CA ARG A 176 -2.64 13.33 2.50
C ARG A 176 -4.13 13.48 2.75
N GLY A 177 -4.92 13.66 1.69
CA GLY A 177 -6.37 13.74 1.80
C GLY A 177 -7.00 12.44 2.31
N MET A 178 -6.49 11.27 1.96
CA MET A 178 -6.90 10.00 2.53
C MET A 178 -6.60 9.93 4.02
N TYR A 179 -5.42 10.36 4.46
CA TYR A 179 -5.03 10.42 5.87
C TYR A 179 -5.97 11.32 6.69
N GLU A 180 -6.37 12.47 6.16
CA GLU A 180 -7.28 13.38 6.86
C GLU A 180 -8.69 12.78 7.05
N ARG A 181 -9.19 12.04 6.07
CA ARG A 181 -10.57 11.53 6.04
C ARG A 181 -10.74 10.14 6.65
N THR A 182 -9.78 9.25 6.50
CA THR A 182 -9.89 7.89 7.04
C THR A 182 -9.46 7.82 8.49
N ARG A 183 -10.15 6.99 9.28
CA ARG A 183 -9.71 6.64 10.64
C ARG A 183 -8.89 5.35 10.68
N GLY A 184 -8.78 4.67 9.55
CA GLY A 184 -8.02 3.44 9.40
C GLY A 184 -6.51 3.70 9.32
N THR A 185 -5.73 2.63 9.36
CA THR A 185 -4.29 2.65 9.13
C THR A 185 -4.01 2.57 7.63
N ILE A 186 -3.15 3.46 7.14
CA ILE A 186 -2.59 3.45 5.79
C ILE A 186 -1.18 2.88 5.88
N LEU A 187 -0.90 1.80 5.17
CA LEU A 187 0.42 1.18 5.07
C LEU A 187 0.87 1.22 3.61
N ILE A 188 1.95 1.95 3.33
CA ILE A 188 2.48 2.11 1.97
C ILE A 188 3.89 1.54 1.89
N ILE A 189 4.10 0.59 0.99
CA ILE A 189 5.44 0.17 0.60
C ILE A 189 5.95 1.15 -0.45
N SER A 190 7.04 1.83 -0.16
CA SER A 190 7.65 2.78 -1.09
C SER A 190 9.14 3.01 -0.82
N HIS A 191 9.84 3.41 -1.87
CA HIS A 191 11.21 3.92 -1.81
C HIS A 191 11.29 5.43 -2.04
N GLN A 192 10.15 6.08 -2.30
CA GLN A 192 10.10 7.50 -2.63
C GLN A 192 10.15 8.36 -1.36
N GLU A 193 11.17 9.21 -1.28
CA GLU A 193 11.37 10.11 -0.13
C GLU A 193 10.11 10.92 0.22
N ARG A 194 9.40 11.43 -0.78
CA ARG A 194 8.16 12.21 -0.58
C ARG A 194 7.04 11.42 0.08
N ILE A 195 6.97 10.09 -0.15
CA ILE A 195 6.01 9.21 0.54
C ILE A 195 6.48 8.96 1.97
N LEU A 196 7.79 8.73 2.17
CA LEU A 196 8.37 8.56 3.50
C LEU A 196 8.17 9.81 4.36
N ASP A 197 8.27 11.01 3.76
CA ASP A 197 8.12 12.29 4.46
C ASP A 197 6.69 12.57 4.97
N ILE A 198 5.66 12.04 4.32
CA ILE A 198 4.28 12.22 4.78
C ILE A 198 3.82 11.14 5.77
N ALA A 199 4.62 10.12 6.05
CA ALA A 199 4.30 9.07 7.00
C ALA A 199 4.52 9.52 8.46
N ASP A 200 3.71 8.99 9.38
CA ASP A 200 3.91 9.17 10.83
C ASP A 200 5.13 8.37 11.29
N LYS A 201 5.26 7.15 10.75
CA LYS A 201 6.32 6.20 11.09
C LYS A 201 6.86 5.51 9.85
N ILE A 202 8.12 5.11 9.93
CA ILE A 202 8.80 4.34 8.89
C ILE A 202 9.20 2.98 9.48
N LEU A 203 8.82 1.91 8.79
CA LEU A 203 9.23 0.54 9.03
C LEU A 203 10.28 0.13 8.00
N VAL A 204 11.46 -0.23 8.45
CA VAL A 204 12.57 -0.67 7.58
C VAL A 204 12.69 -2.18 7.65
N ILE A 205 12.53 -2.85 6.50
CA ILE A 205 12.76 -4.29 6.35
C ILE A 205 14.08 -4.50 5.61
N SER A 206 14.98 -5.26 6.21
CA SER A 206 16.27 -5.62 5.62
C SER A 206 16.60 -7.08 5.90
N GLY A 207 17.05 -7.82 4.88
CA GLY A 207 17.39 -9.23 5.01
C GLY A 207 16.28 -10.12 5.59
N GLY A 208 15.01 -9.77 5.33
CA GLY A 208 13.85 -10.53 5.80
C GLY A 208 13.45 -10.26 7.25
N THR A 209 14.06 -9.30 7.93
CA THR A 209 13.75 -8.93 9.33
C THR A 209 13.41 -7.45 9.46
N VAL A 210 12.77 -7.06 10.57
CA VAL A 210 12.60 -5.65 10.92
C VAL A 210 13.95 -5.10 11.38
N SER A 211 14.49 -4.15 10.61
CA SER A 211 15.75 -3.47 10.91
C SER A 211 15.53 -2.24 11.78
N ALA A 212 14.44 -1.50 11.55
CA ALA A 212 14.08 -0.33 12.34
C ALA A 212 12.57 -0.06 12.23
N TYR A 213 11.99 0.52 13.29
CA TYR A 213 10.64 1.08 13.28
C TYR A 213 10.60 2.30 14.21
N GLY A 214 10.35 3.47 13.66
CA GLY A 214 10.41 4.73 14.40
C GLY A 214 9.77 5.89 13.64
N SER A 215 9.85 7.09 14.21
CA SER A 215 9.40 8.31 13.54
C SER A 215 10.23 8.59 12.30
N LYS A 216 9.69 9.36 11.37
CA LYS A 216 10.43 9.76 10.16
C LYS A 216 11.67 10.57 10.49
N GLU A 217 11.62 11.40 11.53
CA GLU A 217 12.72 12.23 12.01
C GLU A 217 13.91 11.37 12.49
N GLU A 218 13.63 10.20 13.06
CA GLU A 218 14.65 9.28 13.54
C GLU A 218 15.26 8.43 12.41
N ILE A 219 14.43 7.99 11.47
CA ILE A 219 14.81 6.97 10.47
C ILE A 219 15.29 7.59 9.15
N LEU A 220 14.62 8.65 8.64
CA LEU A 220 14.89 9.20 7.32
C LEU A 220 16.33 9.71 7.13
N PRO A 221 16.95 10.41 8.10
CA PRO A 221 18.34 10.87 7.95
C PRO A 221 19.34 9.72 7.72
N GLY A 222 19.14 8.59 8.42
CA GLY A 222 19.97 7.40 8.25
C GLY A 222 19.82 6.76 6.87
N LEU A 223 18.60 6.69 6.35
CA LEU A 223 18.33 6.15 5.01
C LEU A 223 18.96 7.00 3.90
N LEU A 224 18.88 8.33 4.01
CA LEU A 224 19.43 9.25 3.02
C LEU A 224 20.96 9.24 3.03
N SER A 225 21.61 9.11 4.20
CA SER A 225 23.07 9.03 4.31
C SER A 225 23.65 7.80 3.64
N VAL A 226 22.97 6.66 3.72
CA VAL A 226 23.38 5.39 3.05
C VAL A 226 23.29 5.53 1.54
N GLN A 227 22.28 6.23 1.01
CA GLN A 227 22.14 6.47 -0.44
C GLN A 227 23.21 7.42 -0.98
N SER A 228 23.61 8.43 -0.24
CA SER A 228 24.68 9.38 -0.63
C SER A 228 26.06 8.75 -0.58
N GLY A 229 26.35 7.89 0.41
CA GLY A 229 27.60 7.16 0.52
C GLY A 229 27.89 6.18 -0.64
N CYS A 230 26.86 5.52 -1.18
CA CYS A 230 27.00 4.66 -2.36
C CYS A 230 27.21 5.44 -3.68
N ARG A 231 26.80 6.71 -3.78
CA ARG A 231 27.07 7.56 -4.96
C ARG A 231 28.49 8.07 -5.01
N ALA A 232 29.12 8.32 -3.86
CA ALA A 232 30.50 8.80 -3.79
C ALA A 232 31.54 7.77 -4.28
N ILE A 233 31.23 6.47 -4.17
CA ILE A 233 32.13 5.38 -4.60
C ILE A 233 32.05 5.13 -6.12
N LYS A 234 30.96 5.50 -6.79
CA LYS A 234 30.82 5.34 -8.26
C LYS A 234 31.42 6.48 -9.09
N GLY A 235 31.88 7.57 -8.47
CA GLY A 235 32.48 8.73 -9.15
C GLY A 235 34.01 8.75 -9.17
N ALA A 236 34.70 7.75 -8.65
CA ALA A 236 36.17 7.69 -8.60
C ALA A 236 36.72 6.52 -9.43
N SER A 237 36.38 6.51 -10.72
CA SER A 237 37.05 5.63 -11.72
C SER A 237 37.03 6.38 -13.05
N VAL A 238 38.05 7.16 -13.30
CA VAL A 238 38.53 7.56 -14.62
C VAL A 238 39.95 7.08 -14.75
#